data_fc9d6fc36ff1de21e215c82b8f8507f5
#
_entry.id   fc9d6fc36ff1de21e215c82b8f8507f5
#
_cell.length_a   1.000
_cell.length_b   1.000
_cell.length_c   1.000
_cell.angle_alpha   90.00
_cell.angle_beta   90.00
_cell.angle_gamma   90.00
#
_symmetry.space_group_name_H-M   'P 1'
#
loop_
_entity.id
_entity.type
_entity.pdbx_description
1 polymer ?
#
loop_
_entity_poly.entity_id
_entity_poly.type
_entity_poly.pdbx_seq_one_letter_code
_entity_poly.pdbx_strand_id
1 'polypeptide(L)'
;LIGLIIRDEAVPGYYIGYKYQQALAAADDLRREELQQFAYDLLLALYENEVAYTEALYADVGWVEEVKTFLHYNANKALMNLGYEALFPAELTAVNPAILSALSPNADENHDFFSGSGSSYVMGKAVETEDEDWNF
;
A
#
# COMPACT_ATOMS: atom_id res chain seq x y z
N LEU A 1 1.84 -11.01 -11.72
CA LEU A 1 0.64 -10.16 -11.66
C LEU A 1 0.57 -9.33 -10.38
N ILE A 2 0.67 -9.94 -9.20
CA ILE A 2 0.60 -9.23 -7.89
C ILE A 2 1.69 -8.17 -7.80
N GLY A 3 2.94 -8.47 -8.17
CA GLY A 3 4.04 -7.50 -8.15
C GLY A 3 3.81 -6.27 -9.02
N LEU A 4 3.15 -6.44 -10.17
CA LEU A 4 2.77 -5.32 -11.05
C LEU A 4 1.72 -4.43 -10.38
N ILE A 5 0.69 -5.02 -9.77
CA ILE A 5 -0.35 -4.27 -9.05
C ILE A 5 0.28 -3.48 -7.90
N ILE A 6 1.14 -4.09 -7.09
CA ILE A 6 1.83 -3.41 -5.97
C ILE A 6 2.64 -2.22 -6.48
N ARG A 7 3.38 -2.39 -7.58
CA ARG A 7 4.15 -1.31 -8.21
C ARG A 7 3.26 -0.17 -8.69
N ASP A 8 2.18 -0.49 -9.38
CA ASP A 8 1.28 0.49 -9.97
C ASP A 8 0.51 1.27 -8.90
N GLU A 9 0.19 0.63 -7.75
CA GLU A 9 -0.47 1.27 -6.61
C GLU A 9 0.49 2.06 -5.70
N ALA A 10 1.80 1.83 -5.79
CA ALA A 10 2.77 2.53 -4.94
C ALA A 10 2.83 4.03 -5.25
N VAL A 11 2.78 4.43 -6.51
CA VAL A 11 2.86 5.84 -6.92
C VAL A 11 1.63 6.64 -6.46
N PRO A 12 0.37 6.20 -6.70
CA PRO A 12 -0.80 6.85 -6.12
C PRO A 12 -0.76 6.92 -4.61
N GLY A 13 -0.31 5.86 -3.92
CA GLY A 13 -0.17 5.83 -2.47
C GLY A 13 0.76 6.92 -1.95
N TYR A 14 1.95 7.06 -2.52
CA TYR A 14 2.89 8.13 -2.18
C TYR A 14 2.35 9.52 -2.48
N TYR A 15 1.65 9.69 -3.60
CA TYR A 15 1.05 10.97 -3.95
C TYR A 15 -0.04 11.39 -2.95
N ILE A 16 -0.90 10.47 -2.53
CA ILE A 16 -1.94 10.71 -1.51
C ILE A 16 -1.28 11.13 -0.19
N GLY A 17 -0.25 10.40 0.25
CA GLY A 17 0.52 10.76 1.46
C GLY A 17 1.12 12.15 1.37
N TYR A 18 1.74 12.49 0.25
CA TYR A 18 2.29 13.83 0.03
C TYR A 18 1.22 14.93 0.11
N LYS A 19 0.06 14.72 -0.53
CA LYS A 19 -1.07 15.67 -0.48
C LYS A 19 -1.65 15.80 0.93
N TYR A 20 -1.73 14.71 1.67
CA TYR A 20 -2.17 14.72 3.05
C TYR A 20 -1.22 15.54 3.94
N GLN A 21 0.09 15.33 3.81
CA GLN A 21 1.10 16.10 4.55
C GLN A 21 1.05 17.60 4.21
N GLN A 22 0.78 17.97 2.96
CA GLN A 22 0.55 19.37 2.59
C GLN A 22 -0.68 19.94 3.28
N ALA A 23 -1.77 19.17 3.37
CA ALA A 23 -2.98 19.59 4.07
C ALA A 23 -2.73 19.78 5.58
N LEU A 24 -1.95 18.88 6.21
CA LEU A 24 -1.53 19.02 7.61
C LEU A 24 -0.69 20.28 7.83
N ALA A 25 0.24 20.57 6.93
CA ALA A 25 1.10 21.77 7.03
C ALA A 25 0.31 23.07 6.92
N ALA A 26 -0.78 23.07 6.15
CA ALA A 26 -1.65 24.23 5.96
C ALA A 26 -2.73 24.38 7.04
N ALA A 27 -2.98 23.33 7.83
CA ALA A 27 -4.01 23.31 8.86
C ALA A 27 -3.58 24.03 10.14
N ASP A 28 -4.54 24.62 10.87
CA ASP A 28 -4.34 25.07 12.23
C ASP A 28 -4.24 23.88 13.22
N ASP A 29 -3.92 24.15 14.47
CA ASP A 29 -3.67 23.10 15.46
C ASP A 29 -4.90 22.25 15.72
N LEU A 30 -6.08 22.84 15.80
CA LEU A 30 -7.34 22.11 16.01
C LEU A 30 -7.60 21.15 14.86
N ARG A 31 -7.45 21.63 13.62
CA ARG A 31 -7.66 20.80 12.43
C ARG A 31 -6.63 19.69 12.30
N ARG A 32 -5.38 19.92 12.73
CA ARG A 32 -4.36 18.86 12.79
C ARG A 32 -4.74 17.76 13.76
N GLU A 33 -5.21 18.12 14.96
CA GLU A 33 -5.68 17.13 15.94
C GLU A 33 -6.86 16.31 15.41
N GLU A 34 -7.85 16.95 14.79
CA GLU A 34 -8.98 16.25 14.16
C GLU A 34 -8.53 15.27 13.07
N LEU A 35 -7.63 15.70 12.18
CA LEU A 35 -7.10 14.85 11.11
C LEU A 35 -6.28 13.69 11.67
N GLN A 36 -5.48 13.93 12.69
CA GLN A 36 -4.72 12.89 13.36
C GLN A 36 -5.65 11.86 14.01
N GLN A 37 -6.63 12.30 14.79
CA GLN A 37 -7.59 11.41 15.41
C GLN A 37 -8.32 10.56 14.36
N PHE A 38 -8.81 11.19 13.31
CA PHE A 38 -9.46 10.49 12.20
C PHE A 38 -8.56 9.42 11.58
N ALA A 39 -7.28 9.75 11.31
CA ALA A 39 -6.34 8.80 10.71
C ALA A 39 -6.07 7.60 11.61
N TYR A 40 -5.89 7.81 12.91
CA TYR A 40 -5.67 6.72 13.86
C TYR A 40 -6.92 5.87 14.06
N ASP A 41 -8.09 6.48 14.20
CA ASP A 41 -9.36 5.74 14.36
C ASP A 41 -9.64 4.86 13.14
N LEU A 42 -9.44 5.40 11.95
CA LEU A 42 -9.60 4.63 10.71
C LEU A 42 -8.58 3.50 10.61
N LEU A 43 -7.30 3.77 10.91
CA LEU A 43 -6.26 2.74 10.89
C LEU A 43 -6.58 1.59 11.84
N LEU A 44 -6.99 1.89 13.07
CA LEU A 44 -7.32 0.88 14.06
C LEU A 44 -8.53 0.04 13.64
N ALA A 45 -9.58 0.68 13.11
CA ALA A 45 -10.75 -0.03 12.59
C ALA A 45 -10.38 -0.99 11.43
N LEU A 46 -9.55 -0.53 10.50
CA LEU A 46 -9.04 -1.37 9.40
C LEU A 46 -8.15 -2.50 9.93
N TYR A 47 -7.27 -2.21 10.88
CA TYR A 47 -6.41 -3.20 11.51
C TYR A 47 -7.20 -4.31 12.21
N GLU A 48 -8.21 -3.96 13.01
CA GLU A 48 -9.08 -4.93 13.68
C GLU A 48 -9.79 -5.84 12.67
N ASN A 49 -10.31 -5.27 11.60
CA ASN A 49 -10.92 -6.03 10.50
C ASN A 49 -9.94 -7.00 9.84
N GLU A 50 -8.72 -6.55 9.54
CA GLU A 50 -7.68 -7.39 8.93
C GLU A 50 -7.18 -8.48 9.87
N VAL A 51 -7.09 -8.23 11.17
CA VAL A 51 -6.76 -9.25 12.17
C VAL A 51 -7.82 -10.34 12.21
N ALA A 52 -9.10 -9.97 12.25
CA ALA A 52 -10.21 -10.94 12.24
C ALA A 52 -10.19 -11.79 10.96
N TYR A 53 -9.96 -11.16 9.81
CA TYR A 53 -9.81 -11.85 8.54
C TYR A 53 -8.60 -12.79 8.51
N THR A 54 -7.46 -12.34 9.03
CA THR A 54 -6.22 -13.13 9.13
C THR A 54 -6.42 -14.37 9.98
N GLU A 55 -7.08 -14.24 11.12
CA GLU A 55 -7.38 -15.37 12.00
C GLU A 55 -8.31 -16.38 11.33
N ALA A 56 -9.34 -15.90 10.63
CA ALA A 56 -10.26 -16.78 9.93
C ALA A 56 -9.60 -17.53 8.75
N LEU A 57 -8.69 -16.87 8.03
CA LEU A 57 -8.11 -17.42 6.80
C LEU A 57 -6.86 -18.27 7.04
N TYR A 58 -6.01 -17.88 7.97
CA TYR A 58 -4.67 -18.46 8.15
C TYR A 58 -4.51 -19.37 9.36
N ALA A 59 -5.55 -19.54 10.20
CA ALA A 59 -5.48 -20.38 11.39
C ALA A 59 -5.05 -21.82 11.06
N ASP A 60 -5.66 -22.42 10.04
CA ASP A 60 -5.44 -23.82 9.67
C ASP A 60 -4.06 -24.07 9.05
N VAL A 61 -3.40 -23.05 8.51
CA VAL A 61 -2.06 -23.14 7.90
C VAL A 61 -0.93 -22.67 8.82
N GLY A 62 -1.26 -22.14 9.99
CA GLY A 62 -0.30 -21.73 11.01
C GLY A 62 0.47 -20.45 10.70
N TRP A 63 -0.06 -19.57 9.85
CA TRP A 63 0.60 -18.32 9.41
C TRP A 63 0.02 -17.06 10.05
N VAL A 64 -0.83 -17.18 11.04
CA VAL A 64 -1.50 -16.02 11.68
C VAL A 64 -0.49 -15.01 12.22
N GLU A 65 0.53 -15.45 12.94
CA GLU A 65 1.51 -14.53 13.55
C GLU A 65 2.40 -13.84 12.51
N GLU A 66 2.80 -14.54 11.45
CA GLU A 66 3.60 -13.97 10.36
C GLU A 66 2.79 -12.91 9.60
N VAL A 67 1.51 -13.17 9.33
CA VAL A 67 0.62 -12.22 8.66
C VAL A 67 0.33 -11.03 9.59
N LYS A 68 0.10 -11.22 10.89
CA LYS A 68 -0.05 -10.12 11.86
C LYS A 68 1.21 -9.24 11.90
N THR A 69 2.40 -9.82 11.90
CA THR A 69 3.65 -9.06 11.81
C THR A 69 3.71 -8.19 10.57
N PHE A 70 3.27 -8.73 9.43
CA PHE A 70 3.19 -7.98 8.18
C PHE A 70 2.12 -6.85 8.23
N LEU A 71 0.99 -7.08 8.90
CA LEU A 71 -0.03 -6.04 9.14
C LEU A 71 0.54 -4.89 9.98
N HIS A 72 1.26 -5.18 11.07
CA HIS A 72 1.92 -4.16 11.90
C HIS A 72 2.91 -3.32 11.08
N TYR A 73 3.72 -3.99 10.26
CA TYR A 73 4.67 -3.32 9.37
C TYR A 73 3.96 -2.38 8.39
N ASN A 74 2.89 -2.84 7.73
CA ASN A 74 2.13 -2.02 6.77
C ASN A 74 1.38 -0.87 7.45
N ALA A 75 0.83 -1.08 8.64
CA ALA A 75 0.19 -0.02 9.41
C ALA A 75 1.17 1.11 9.75
N ASN A 76 2.38 0.76 10.19
CA ASN A 76 3.44 1.75 10.42
C ASN A 76 3.80 2.49 9.13
N LYS A 77 3.95 1.79 8.00
CA LYS A 77 4.23 2.44 6.72
C LYS A 77 3.13 3.40 6.29
N ALA A 78 1.87 3.04 6.50
CA ALA A 78 0.74 3.90 6.20
C ALA A 78 0.77 5.17 7.03
N LEU A 79 1.00 5.08 8.35
CA LEU A 79 1.13 6.24 9.23
C LEU A 79 2.29 7.14 8.81
N MET A 80 3.46 6.58 8.55
CA MET A 80 4.64 7.33 8.12
C MET A 80 4.43 8.03 6.78
N ASN A 81 3.71 7.40 5.85
CA ASN A 81 3.33 8.01 4.58
C ASN A 81 2.40 9.23 4.77
N LEU A 82 1.57 9.23 5.80
CA LEU A 82 0.72 10.36 6.18
C LEU A 82 1.48 11.43 7.00
N GLY A 83 2.73 11.20 7.38
CA GLY A 83 3.55 12.12 8.17
C GLY A 83 3.47 11.91 9.68
N TYR A 84 2.94 10.79 10.14
CA TYR A 84 2.87 10.41 11.55
C TYR A 84 4.00 9.44 11.94
N GLU A 85 4.20 9.27 13.24
CA GLU A 85 5.14 8.29 13.75
C GLU A 85 4.57 6.86 13.70
N ALA A 86 5.46 5.89 13.75
CA ALA A 86 5.10 4.47 13.82
C ALA A 86 4.35 4.17 15.12
N LEU A 87 3.28 3.37 15.03
CA LEU A 87 2.47 2.96 16.18
C LEU A 87 3.01 1.68 16.83
N PHE A 88 3.41 0.71 16.01
CA PHE A 88 3.87 -0.60 16.47
C PHE A 88 5.40 -0.61 16.65
N PRO A 89 5.91 -1.15 17.77
CA PRO A 89 7.35 -1.21 18.02
C PRO A 89 8.05 -2.16 17.05
N ALA A 90 9.37 -2.01 16.92
CA ALA A 90 10.19 -2.75 15.96
C ALA A 90 10.10 -4.28 16.10
N GLU A 91 9.94 -4.77 17.32
CA GLU A 91 9.82 -6.20 17.61
C GLU A 91 8.56 -6.83 17.00
N LEU A 92 7.50 -6.05 16.86
CA LEU A 92 6.23 -6.49 16.25
C LEU A 92 6.18 -6.30 14.73
N THR A 93 7.18 -5.65 14.16
CA THR A 93 7.25 -5.33 12.72
C THR A 93 8.41 -6.02 12.00
N ALA A 94 9.10 -6.95 12.67
CA ALA A 94 10.24 -7.68 12.12
C ALA A 94 9.80 -8.73 11.09
N VAL A 95 9.37 -8.28 9.92
CA VAL A 95 8.93 -9.14 8.81
C VAL A 95 10.13 -9.89 8.21
N ASN A 96 9.91 -11.14 7.83
CA ASN A 96 10.91 -11.93 7.13
C ASN A 96 11.39 -11.20 5.86
N PRO A 97 12.71 -10.97 5.69
CA PRO A 97 13.26 -10.25 4.55
C PRO A 97 12.88 -10.84 3.19
N ALA A 98 12.69 -12.16 3.10
CA ALA A 98 12.24 -12.81 1.86
C ALA A 98 10.82 -12.37 1.45
N ILE A 99 9.93 -12.17 2.42
CA ILE A 99 8.57 -11.66 2.17
C ILE A 99 8.63 -10.21 1.70
N LEU A 100 9.44 -9.38 2.36
CA LEU A 100 9.62 -7.98 1.97
C LEU A 100 10.21 -7.85 0.57
N SER A 101 11.17 -8.67 0.22
CA SER A 101 11.78 -8.69 -1.12
C SER A 101 10.75 -9.07 -2.19
N ALA A 102 9.95 -10.11 -1.94
CA ALA A 102 8.93 -10.57 -2.89
C ALA A 102 7.80 -9.54 -3.11
N LEU A 103 7.52 -8.69 -2.11
CA LEU A 103 6.48 -7.67 -2.17
C LEU A 103 7.01 -6.27 -2.53
N SER A 104 8.32 -6.12 -2.73
CA SER A 104 8.92 -4.83 -3.10
C SER A 104 8.48 -4.42 -4.51
N PRO A 105 8.02 -3.17 -4.71
CA PRO A 105 7.71 -2.64 -6.05
C PRO A 105 8.90 -2.64 -7.00
N ASN A 106 10.12 -2.63 -6.45
CA ASN A 106 11.38 -2.55 -7.18
C ASN A 106 12.15 -3.89 -7.18
N ALA A 107 11.52 -5.00 -6.81
CA ALA A 107 12.17 -6.29 -6.83
C ALA A 107 12.46 -6.72 -8.28
N ASP A 108 13.72 -7.00 -8.59
CA ASP A 108 14.18 -7.41 -9.92
C ASP A 108 13.51 -8.72 -10.41
N GLU A 109 12.94 -9.49 -9.49
CA GLU A 109 12.24 -10.75 -9.77
C GLU A 109 10.76 -10.58 -10.16
N ASN A 110 10.22 -9.37 -10.10
CA ASN A 110 8.84 -9.10 -10.51
C ASN A 110 8.75 -9.04 -12.03
N HIS A 111 8.58 -10.18 -12.66
CA HIS A 111 8.36 -10.28 -14.10
C HIS A 111 6.99 -9.79 -14.52
N ASP A 112 6.93 -9.02 -15.57
CA ASP A 112 5.68 -8.70 -16.25
C ASP A 112 5.20 -9.93 -17.04
N PHE A 113 4.13 -10.52 -16.57
CA PHE A 113 3.57 -11.72 -17.16
C PHE A 113 3.09 -11.49 -18.62
N PHE A 114 2.68 -10.29 -18.95
CA PHE A 114 2.11 -9.97 -20.26
C PHE A 114 3.14 -9.54 -21.30
N SER A 115 4.26 -8.96 -20.88
CA SER A 115 5.31 -8.52 -21.81
C SER A 115 6.33 -9.59 -22.15
N GLY A 116 6.42 -10.67 -21.33
CA GLY A 116 7.45 -11.70 -21.44
C GLY A 116 8.88 -11.19 -21.27
N SER A 117 9.06 -9.90 -20.95
CA SER A 117 10.36 -9.21 -20.89
C SER A 117 10.74 -8.74 -19.48
N GLY A 118 10.04 -9.19 -18.44
CA GLY A 118 10.33 -8.79 -17.06
C GLY A 118 9.57 -7.54 -16.62
N SER A 119 10.16 -6.66 -15.86
CA SER A 119 9.50 -5.61 -15.08
C SER A 119 9.02 -4.37 -15.86
N SER A 120 9.11 -4.35 -17.20
CA SER A 120 8.72 -3.16 -17.95
C SER A 120 7.27 -3.19 -18.42
N TYR A 121 6.49 -2.24 -17.95
CA TYR A 121 5.20 -1.91 -18.53
C TYR A 121 5.45 -1.12 -19.83
N VAL A 122 5.14 -1.72 -20.96
CA VAL A 122 5.15 -0.98 -22.23
C VAL A 122 3.82 -0.24 -22.34
N MET A 123 3.84 1.07 -22.12
CA MET A 123 2.69 1.90 -22.50
C MET A 123 2.45 1.73 -24.00
N GLY A 124 1.29 1.18 -24.35
CA GLY A 124 0.84 1.17 -25.73
C GLY A 124 0.85 2.61 -26.26
N LYS A 125 1.33 2.82 -27.48
CA LYS A 125 1.13 4.10 -28.16
C LYS A 125 -0.38 4.34 -28.26
N ALA A 126 -0.83 5.52 -27.84
CA ALA A 126 -2.17 5.96 -28.15
C ALA A 126 -2.37 5.84 -29.67
N VAL A 127 -3.37 5.07 -30.08
CA VAL A 127 -3.79 5.04 -31.47
C VAL A 127 -4.56 6.34 -31.68
N GLU A 128 -4.12 7.15 -32.63
CA GLU A 128 -4.94 8.29 -33.06
C GLU A 128 -6.23 7.72 -33.63
N THR A 129 -7.34 8.03 -32.98
CA THR A 129 -8.69 7.69 -33.45
C THR A 129 -9.20 8.88 -34.24
N GLU A 130 -9.70 8.63 -35.44
CA GLU A 130 -10.36 9.63 -36.27
C GLU A 130 -11.85 9.78 -35.84
N ASP A 131 -12.45 10.92 -36.16
CA ASP A 131 -13.86 11.19 -35.77
C ASP A 131 -14.84 10.15 -36.32
N GLU A 132 -14.46 9.42 -37.37
CA GLU A 132 -15.25 8.34 -37.97
C GLU A 132 -15.31 7.08 -37.10
N ASP A 133 -14.35 6.87 -36.20
CA ASP A 133 -14.30 5.72 -35.29
C ASP A 133 -15.35 5.81 -34.17
N TRP A 134 -16.00 6.97 -34.00
CA TRP A 134 -17.00 7.24 -32.94
C TRP A 134 -18.43 7.29 -33.47
N ASN A 135 -18.69 7.03 -34.74
CA ASN A 135 -20.04 6.93 -35.30
C ASN A 135 -20.64 5.54 -35.03
N PHE A 136 -21.44 5.45 -33.95
CA PHE A 136 -22.28 4.32 -33.61
C PHE A 136 -23.69 4.50 -34.18
#